data_a81590f8d04fcc1d98eaeecd9717419b
#
_entry.id   a81590f8d04fcc1d98eaeecd9717419b
#
_cell.length_a   1.000
_cell.length_b   1.000
_cell.length_c   1.000
_cell.angle_alpha   90.00
_cell.angle_beta   90.00
_cell.angle_gamma   90.00
#
_symmetry.space_group_name_H-M   'P 1'
#
loop_
_entity.id
_entity.type
_entity.pdbx_description
1 polymer ?
#
loop_
_entity_poly.entity_id
_entity_poly.type
_entity_poly.pdbx_seq_one_letter_code
_entity_poly.pdbx_strand_id
1 'polypeptide(L)'
;MVKTITNCVLGRESPSPYQKRTLRGPYSLRPCWMIVLTIPIVIVVVCAVTVSQAQLDRLRKSKSFMTTPPAETPMVEIPAGEFMMGSDGTQALEDERPSHRVWLDAFSIDLHEVTTAQYAAFLAADKRAAPWQWETVDLIQHGDRPVIGVDWRDAEAFCTWKGKRLPTEAEWEKAARGTDARLYPWGNQAPTGDLANFALGARFSYNQVLFPVRSHEAGKSPYGLYHMAGNAYEWVQDWYGTNYYDSSPDRNPPGPSQGQFKVLRGGSWSDLPKYLLTYGRFRLSPETKNSYTGFRCAK
;
A
#
# COMPACT_ATOMS: atom_id res chain seq x y z
N MET A 1 62.78 27.27 -10.84
CA MET A 1 63.38 25.99 -10.46
C MET A 1 62.34 25.15 -9.76
N VAL A 2 62.14 23.96 -10.31
CA VAL A 2 61.76 22.70 -9.69
C VAL A 2 60.26 22.50 -9.40
N LYS A 3 59.69 21.80 -10.21
CA LYS A 3 59.22 20.38 -10.43
C LYS A 3 57.88 20.02 -9.80
N THR A 4 56.97 19.88 -10.69
CA THR A 4 55.73 19.09 -10.65
C THR A 4 55.97 17.65 -10.19
N ILE A 5 55.11 17.12 -9.31
CA ILE A 5 54.90 15.67 -9.20
C ILE A 5 53.39 15.42 -9.14
N THR A 6 52.91 14.83 -10.22
CA THR A 6 51.60 14.25 -10.43
C THR A 6 51.56 12.89 -9.72
N ASN A 7 50.65 12.66 -8.81
CA ASN A 7 50.35 11.31 -8.34
C ASN A 7 48.95 10.90 -8.82
N CYS A 8 48.98 10.00 -9.82
CA CYS A 8 47.86 9.24 -10.32
C CYS A 8 47.62 8.08 -9.36
N VAL A 9 46.45 8.03 -8.67
CA VAL A 9 46.04 6.88 -7.88
C VAL A 9 45.05 6.09 -8.71
N LEU A 10 45.53 4.93 -9.20
CA LEU A 10 44.72 3.93 -9.86
C LEU A 10 43.73 3.31 -8.86
N GLY A 11 42.44 3.44 -9.16
CA GLY A 11 41.38 2.73 -8.49
C GLY A 11 41.46 1.22 -8.80
N ARG A 12 41.55 0.42 -7.74
CA ARG A 12 41.38 -1.04 -7.82
C ARG A 12 39.89 -1.37 -7.85
N GLU A 13 39.42 -1.84 -8.99
CA GLU A 13 38.15 -2.57 -9.09
C GLU A 13 38.36 -3.98 -8.49
N SER A 14 37.51 -4.33 -7.54
CA SER A 14 37.40 -5.69 -7.03
C SER A 14 36.45 -6.50 -7.92
N PRO A 15 36.82 -7.70 -8.36
CA PRO A 15 35.95 -8.52 -9.20
C PRO A 15 34.86 -9.22 -8.35
N SER A 16 33.64 -9.11 -8.81
CA SER A 16 32.47 -9.87 -8.36
C SER A 16 32.62 -11.37 -8.69
N PRO A 17 32.40 -12.28 -7.75
CA PRO A 17 32.43 -13.71 -8.03
C PRO A 17 31.05 -14.23 -8.48
N TYR A 18 30.73 -14.10 -9.75
CA TYR A 18 29.67 -14.90 -10.35
C TYR A 18 30.25 -16.12 -11.02
N GLN A 19 30.45 -17.18 -10.24
CA GLN A 19 30.78 -18.51 -10.79
C GLN A 19 29.52 -19.18 -11.32
N LYS A 20 29.45 -19.30 -12.65
CA LYS A 20 28.53 -20.22 -13.34
C LYS A 20 28.88 -21.65 -13.01
N ARG A 21 28.10 -22.34 -12.20
CA ARG A 21 28.14 -23.79 -12.07
C ARG A 21 27.41 -24.43 -13.25
N THR A 22 28.14 -24.94 -14.20
CA THR A 22 27.66 -25.89 -15.21
C THR A 22 27.49 -27.24 -14.56
N LEU A 23 26.26 -27.66 -14.34
CA LEU A 23 25.96 -29.06 -13.97
C LEU A 23 25.92 -29.89 -15.26
N ARG A 24 26.99 -30.63 -15.53
CA ARG A 24 26.98 -31.74 -16.47
C ARG A 24 26.62 -33.00 -15.69
N GLY A 25 25.40 -33.52 -15.88
CA GLY A 25 25.01 -34.86 -15.51
C GLY A 25 24.91 -35.74 -16.76
N PRO A 26 25.36 -36.99 -16.75
CA PRO A 26 25.30 -37.85 -17.92
C PRO A 26 23.92 -38.48 -18.08
N TYR A 27 23.16 -38.01 -19.08
CA TYR A 27 21.99 -38.77 -19.51
C TYR A 27 22.44 -39.90 -20.45
N SER A 28 22.40 -41.13 -19.97
CA SER A 28 22.56 -42.31 -20.80
C SER A 28 21.28 -42.53 -21.61
N LEU A 29 21.34 -42.29 -22.92
CA LEU A 29 20.31 -42.67 -23.85
C LEU A 29 20.41 -44.17 -24.12
N ARG A 30 19.46 -44.97 -23.67
CA ARG A 30 19.29 -46.36 -24.13
C ARG A 30 18.50 -46.33 -25.44
N PRO A 31 18.92 -47.03 -26.51
CA PRO A 31 18.20 -47.08 -27.76
C PRO A 31 16.96 -47.97 -27.59
N CYS A 32 15.79 -47.37 -27.88
CA CYS A 32 14.53 -48.07 -27.98
C CYS A 32 14.40 -48.59 -29.42
N TRP A 33 14.37 -49.91 -29.58
CA TRP A 33 14.15 -50.57 -30.89
C TRP A 33 12.69 -50.38 -31.30
N MET A 34 12.46 -49.65 -32.39
CA MET A 34 11.13 -49.48 -32.99
C MET A 34 10.85 -50.71 -33.86
N ILE A 35 9.84 -51.47 -33.50
CA ILE A 35 9.17 -52.41 -34.43
C ILE A 35 8.06 -51.62 -35.17
N VAL A 36 8.27 -51.39 -36.47
CA VAL A 36 7.29 -50.74 -37.32
C VAL A 36 6.23 -51.76 -37.75
N LEU A 37 5.02 -51.66 -37.18
CA LEU A 37 3.82 -52.29 -37.73
C LEU A 37 2.93 -51.20 -38.26
N THR A 38 2.78 -51.14 -39.56
CA THR A 38 1.94 -50.20 -40.30
C THR A 38 0.46 -50.57 -40.17
N ILE A 39 -0.27 -49.86 -39.32
CA ILE A 39 -1.72 -49.74 -39.37
C ILE A 39 -2.06 -48.25 -39.09
N PRO A 40 -2.83 -47.54 -39.92
CA PRO A 40 -3.17 -46.17 -39.67
C PRO A 40 -4.30 -46.09 -38.61
N ILE A 41 -3.94 -46.14 -37.36
CA ILE A 41 -4.84 -45.79 -36.26
C ILE A 41 -4.50 -44.36 -35.84
N VAL A 42 -5.39 -43.42 -36.13
CA VAL A 42 -5.35 -42.09 -35.63
C VAL A 42 -5.59 -42.19 -34.12
N ILE A 43 -4.51 -42.26 -33.34
CA ILE A 43 -4.58 -42.17 -31.88
C ILE A 43 -4.73 -40.71 -31.55
N VAL A 44 -5.97 -40.28 -31.31
CA VAL A 44 -6.24 -39.00 -30.61
C VAL A 44 -5.80 -39.21 -29.18
N VAL A 45 -4.57 -38.76 -28.85
CA VAL A 45 -4.09 -38.68 -27.47
C VAL A 45 -4.87 -37.56 -26.79
N VAL A 46 -5.99 -37.91 -26.18
CA VAL A 46 -6.68 -37.03 -25.24
C VAL A 46 -5.79 -36.99 -23.98
N CYS A 47 -4.92 -35.99 -23.89
CA CYS A 47 -4.24 -35.66 -22.66
C CYS A 47 -5.29 -35.22 -21.65
N ALA A 48 -5.85 -36.16 -20.90
CA ALA A 48 -6.70 -35.84 -19.76
C ALA A 48 -5.81 -35.18 -18.69
N VAL A 49 -5.81 -33.86 -18.67
CA VAL A 49 -5.21 -33.11 -17.56
C VAL A 49 -6.07 -33.39 -16.33
N THR A 50 -5.63 -34.31 -15.50
CA THR A 50 -6.27 -34.57 -14.19
C THR A 50 -6.03 -33.37 -13.27
N VAL A 51 -7.00 -32.46 -13.22
CA VAL A 51 -6.99 -31.37 -12.24
C VAL A 51 -7.13 -32.00 -10.86
N SER A 52 -6.18 -31.74 -9.97
CA SER A 52 -6.25 -32.27 -8.61
C SER A 52 -7.46 -31.74 -7.86
N GLN A 53 -8.00 -32.51 -6.89
CA GLN A 53 -9.13 -32.09 -6.07
C GLN A 53 -8.82 -30.74 -5.38
N ALA A 54 -7.57 -30.54 -4.94
CA ALA A 54 -7.13 -29.27 -4.37
C ALA A 54 -7.20 -28.09 -5.38
N GLN A 55 -6.92 -28.33 -6.66
CA GLN A 55 -7.08 -27.31 -7.70
C GLN A 55 -8.56 -27.00 -7.98
N LEU A 56 -9.43 -28.03 -7.98
CA LEU A 56 -10.87 -27.86 -8.12
C LEU A 56 -11.45 -27.08 -6.94
N ASP A 57 -11.00 -27.35 -5.73
CA ASP A 57 -11.45 -26.67 -4.52
C ASP A 57 -10.95 -25.20 -4.50
N ARG A 58 -9.73 -24.92 -4.99
CA ARG A 58 -9.26 -23.56 -5.20
C ARG A 58 -10.11 -22.80 -6.22
N LEU A 59 -10.44 -23.45 -7.36
CA LEU A 59 -11.29 -22.86 -8.38
C LEU A 59 -12.73 -22.61 -7.89
N ARG A 60 -13.27 -23.53 -7.08
CA ARG A 60 -14.59 -23.36 -6.43
C ARG A 60 -14.58 -22.21 -5.42
N LYS A 61 -13.57 -22.14 -4.56
CA LYS A 61 -13.38 -21.03 -3.61
C LYS A 61 -13.18 -19.70 -4.32
N SER A 62 -12.38 -19.67 -5.40
CA SER A 62 -12.20 -18.47 -6.23
C SER A 62 -13.51 -18.03 -6.91
N LYS A 63 -14.30 -18.95 -7.46
CA LYS A 63 -15.62 -18.62 -8.01
C LYS A 63 -16.57 -18.11 -6.93
N SER A 64 -16.64 -18.76 -5.78
CA SER A 64 -17.47 -18.33 -4.66
C SER A 64 -17.06 -16.96 -4.15
N PHE A 65 -15.77 -16.68 -4.10
CA PHE A 65 -15.24 -15.37 -3.71
C PHE A 65 -15.63 -14.27 -4.71
N MET A 66 -15.65 -14.57 -6.01
CA MET A 66 -16.06 -13.61 -7.05
C MET A 66 -17.57 -13.44 -7.18
N THR A 67 -18.39 -14.37 -6.66
CA THR A 67 -19.86 -14.29 -6.74
C THR A 67 -20.50 -13.60 -5.53
N THR A 68 -19.78 -13.51 -4.40
CA THR A 68 -20.25 -12.77 -3.22
C THR A 68 -19.52 -11.42 -3.21
N PRO A 69 -20.23 -10.29 -3.33
CA PRO A 69 -19.58 -8.99 -3.18
C PRO A 69 -18.85 -8.93 -1.84
N PRO A 70 -17.59 -8.46 -1.80
CA PRO A 70 -16.89 -8.30 -0.54
C PRO A 70 -17.69 -7.33 0.36
N ALA A 71 -17.70 -7.63 1.66
CA ALA A 71 -18.38 -6.77 2.63
C ALA A 71 -17.88 -5.32 2.50
N GLU A 72 -18.78 -4.38 2.63
CA GLU A 72 -18.42 -2.97 2.67
C GLU A 72 -17.59 -2.69 3.93
N THR A 73 -16.63 -1.77 3.81
CA THR A 73 -15.91 -1.27 4.97
C THR A 73 -16.87 -0.50 5.85
N PRO A 74 -17.03 -0.86 7.13
CA PRO A 74 -17.76 -0.03 8.07
C PRO A 74 -17.15 1.37 8.12
N MET A 75 -17.98 2.39 8.23
CA MET A 75 -17.53 3.77 8.41
C MET A 75 -17.63 4.16 9.89
N VAL A 76 -16.70 5.00 10.31
CA VAL A 76 -16.68 5.61 11.64
C VAL A 76 -17.01 7.07 11.49
N GLU A 77 -17.99 7.54 12.27
CA GLU A 77 -18.34 8.96 12.33
C GLU A 77 -17.31 9.70 13.22
N ILE A 78 -16.72 10.73 12.66
CA ILE A 78 -15.83 11.66 13.35
C ILE A 78 -16.64 12.93 13.64
N PRO A 79 -16.82 13.27 14.93
CA PRO A 79 -17.66 14.39 15.29
C PRO A 79 -17.09 15.72 14.83
N ALA A 80 -17.97 16.67 14.53
CA ALA A 80 -17.57 18.05 14.26
C ALA A 80 -16.78 18.62 15.44
N GLY A 81 -15.87 19.54 15.17
CA GLY A 81 -15.12 20.23 16.20
C GLY A 81 -13.67 20.51 15.82
N GLU A 82 -12.99 21.24 16.71
CA GLU A 82 -11.60 21.65 16.55
C GLU A 82 -10.62 20.51 16.85
N PHE A 83 -9.48 20.57 16.19
CA PHE A 83 -8.28 19.82 16.57
C PHE A 83 -7.03 20.63 16.19
N MET A 84 -5.88 20.22 16.72
CA MET A 84 -4.57 20.79 16.35
C MET A 84 -4.00 20.02 15.19
N MET A 85 -3.89 20.64 14.01
CA MET A 85 -3.24 20.09 12.82
C MET A 85 -1.78 20.51 12.76
N GLY A 86 -0.91 19.59 12.28
CA GLY A 86 0.53 19.86 12.24
C GLY A 86 1.23 19.72 13.60
N SER A 87 2.47 20.16 13.68
CA SER A 87 3.25 20.07 14.92
C SER A 87 4.39 21.08 14.96
N ASP A 88 4.63 21.71 16.14
CA ASP A 88 5.82 22.52 16.41
C ASP A 88 6.89 21.74 17.18
N GLY A 89 6.68 20.43 17.38
CA GLY A 89 7.62 19.55 18.06
C GLY A 89 8.99 19.48 17.36
N THR A 90 10.02 19.09 18.09
CA THR A 90 11.41 19.05 17.60
C THR A 90 11.62 18.08 16.44
N GLN A 91 10.73 17.10 16.26
CA GLN A 91 10.77 16.12 15.16
C GLN A 91 9.99 16.56 13.92
N ALA A 92 9.18 17.63 14.03
CA ALA A 92 8.37 18.10 12.91
C ALA A 92 9.24 18.72 11.82
N LEU A 93 8.98 18.32 10.58
CA LEU A 93 9.60 18.90 9.40
C LEU A 93 9.02 20.30 9.13
N GLU A 94 9.63 21.03 8.22
CA GLU A 94 9.23 22.40 7.89
C GLU A 94 7.80 22.46 7.33
N ASP A 95 7.42 21.50 6.50
CA ASP A 95 6.10 21.40 5.88
C ASP A 95 4.99 20.83 6.81
N GLU A 96 5.37 20.35 8.00
CA GLU A 96 4.45 19.91 9.06
C GLU A 96 4.15 21.04 10.05
N ARG A 97 4.75 22.22 9.84
CA ARG A 97 4.65 23.43 10.67
C ARG A 97 3.88 24.54 9.93
N PRO A 98 3.35 25.51 10.68
CA PRO A 98 3.13 25.52 12.13
C PRO A 98 2.00 24.57 12.56
N SER A 99 1.97 24.20 13.85
CA SER A 99 0.74 23.65 14.40
C SER A 99 -0.33 24.73 14.44
N HIS A 100 -1.53 24.42 13.99
CA HIS A 100 -2.63 25.38 13.91
C HIS A 100 -3.97 24.72 14.21
N ARG A 101 -4.95 25.54 14.65
CA ARG A 101 -6.29 25.05 14.93
C ARG A 101 -7.09 24.90 13.65
N VAL A 102 -7.74 23.75 13.48
CA VAL A 102 -8.64 23.48 12.37
C VAL A 102 -9.96 22.97 12.92
N TRP A 103 -11.04 23.59 12.45
CA TRP A 103 -12.39 23.08 12.64
C TRP A 103 -12.79 22.21 11.47
N LEU A 104 -13.29 21.01 11.74
CA LEU A 104 -13.94 20.15 10.74
C LEU A 104 -15.41 19.94 11.09
N ASP A 105 -16.26 19.98 10.09
CA ASP A 105 -17.63 19.47 10.19
C ASP A 105 -17.60 17.96 10.43
N ALA A 106 -18.70 17.37 10.88
CA ALA A 106 -18.78 15.91 11.06
C ALA A 106 -18.65 15.22 9.70
N PHE A 107 -17.88 14.14 9.66
CA PHE A 107 -17.69 13.32 8.48
C PHE A 107 -17.58 11.84 8.87
N SER A 108 -17.74 10.97 7.92
CA SER A 108 -17.49 9.54 8.12
C SER A 108 -16.26 9.10 7.34
N ILE A 109 -15.48 8.17 7.90
CA ILE A 109 -14.27 7.62 7.27
C ILE A 109 -14.27 6.10 7.42
N ASP A 110 -13.72 5.39 6.44
CA ASP A 110 -13.61 3.93 6.47
C ASP A 110 -12.80 3.47 7.68
N LEU A 111 -13.31 2.45 8.37
CA LEU A 111 -12.68 1.87 9.57
C LEU A 111 -11.24 1.40 9.32
N HIS A 112 -10.95 0.99 8.10
CA HIS A 112 -9.66 0.47 7.68
C HIS A 112 -9.41 0.80 6.19
N GLU A 113 -8.22 0.53 5.70
CA GLU A 113 -7.83 0.67 4.29
C GLU A 113 -8.76 -0.15 3.37
N VAL A 114 -8.92 0.28 2.12
CA VAL A 114 -9.61 -0.50 1.09
C VAL A 114 -8.86 -1.80 0.84
N THR A 115 -9.57 -2.93 0.87
CA THR A 115 -8.97 -4.24 0.70
C THR A 115 -8.77 -4.64 -0.76
N THR A 116 -7.84 -5.57 -1.01
CA THR A 116 -7.65 -6.18 -2.35
C THR A 116 -8.93 -6.84 -2.86
N ALA A 117 -9.72 -7.46 -1.99
CA ALA A 117 -11.02 -8.07 -2.36
C ALA A 117 -12.02 -7.03 -2.84
N GLN A 118 -12.13 -5.90 -2.14
CA GLN A 118 -13.02 -4.80 -2.52
C GLN A 118 -12.57 -4.17 -3.84
N TYR A 119 -11.27 -4.01 -4.01
CA TYR A 119 -10.73 -3.45 -5.25
C TYR A 119 -10.89 -4.41 -6.45
N ALA A 120 -10.80 -5.73 -6.24
CA ALA A 120 -11.09 -6.72 -7.27
C ALA A 120 -12.53 -6.60 -7.80
N ALA A 121 -13.50 -6.35 -6.91
CA ALA A 121 -14.89 -6.12 -7.31
C ALA A 121 -15.05 -4.83 -8.15
N PHE A 122 -14.30 -3.78 -7.82
CA PHE A 122 -14.25 -2.55 -8.61
C PHE A 122 -13.66 -2.79 -10.00
N LEU A 123 -12.53 -3.48 -10.12
CA LEU A 123 -11.94 -3.83 -11.42
C LEU A 123 -12.91 -4.61 -12.31
N ALA A 124 -13.68 -5.52 -11.72
CA ALA A 124 -14.68 -6.29 -12.45
C ALA A 124 -15.84 -5.43 -12.98
N ALA A 125 -16.19 -4.36 -12.25
CA ALA A 125 -17.28 -3.44 -12.60
C ALA A 125 -16.85 -2.35 -13.59
N ASP A 126 -15.68 -1.72 -13.36
CA ASP A 126 -15.24 -0.51 -14.08
C ASP A 126 -14.29 -0.80 -15.25
N LYS A 127 -13.82 -2.04 -15.40
CA LYS A 127 -12.91 -2.47 -16.50
C LYS A 127 -11.63 -1.65 -16.65
N ARG A 128 -11.16 -1.00 -15.57
CA ARG A 128 -9.93 -0.21 -15.64
C ARG A 128 -8.69 -1.08 -15.51
N ALA A 129 -7.52 -0.49 -15.79
CA ALA A 129 -6.24 -1.17 -15.66
C ALA A 129 -6.02 -1.63 -14.21
N ALA A 130 -5.50 -2.83 -14.06
CA ALA A 130 -5.17 -3.38 -12.76
C ALA A 130 -4.02 -2.58 -12.08
N PRO A 131 -3.97 -2.57 -10.74
CA PRO A 131 -2.87 -1.99 -9.99
C PRO A 131 -1.51 -2.59 -10.38
N TRP A 132 -0.44 -1.88 -10.02
CA TRP A 132 0.91 -2.41 -10.18
C TRP A 132 1.10 -3.72 -9.42
N GLN A 133 1.69 -4.72 -10.07
CA GLN A 133 1.88 -6.10 -9.56
C GLN A 133 0.59 -6.84 -9.16
N TRP A 134 -0.54 -6.47 -9.70
CA TRP A 134 -1.83 -7.14 -9.42
C TRP A 134 -1.81 -8.64 -9.74
N GLU A 135 -1.01 -9.07 -10.71
CA GLU A 135 -0.82 -10.48 -11.07
C GLU A 135 -0.21 -11.35 -9.95
N THR A 136 0.41 -10.70 -8.94
CA THR A 136 0.96 -11.39 -7.76
C THR A 136 -0.06 -11.57 -6.63
N VAL A 137 -1.26 -10.99 -6.77
CA VAL A 137 -2.32 -11.03 -5.76
C VAL A 137 -3.08 -12.36 -5.81
N ASP A 138 -3.04 -13.11 -4.74
CA ASP A 138 -3.95 -14.24 -4.49
C ASP A 138 -5.11 -13.75 -3.61
N LEU A 139 -6.29 -13.54 -4.20
CA LEU A 139 -7.45 -13.01 -3.48
C LEU A 139 -7.93 -13.89 -2.33
N ILE A 140 -7.60 -15.20 -2.34
CA ILE A 140 -7.94 -16.11 -1.24
C ILE A 140 -7.04 -15.85 -0.03
N GLN A 141 -5.77 -15.53 -0.26
CA GLN A 141 -4.77 -15.30 0.78
C GLN A 141 -4.63 -13.82 1.16
N HIS A 142 -4.84 -12.91 0.20
CA HIS A 142 -4.56 -11.49 0.34
C HIS A 142 -5.84 -10.62 0.31
N GLY A 143 -7.01 -11.24 0.20
CA GLY A 143 -8.27 -10.51 0.03
C GLY A 143 -8.60 -9.52 1.15
N ASP A 144 -8.10 -9.76 2.35
CA ASP A 144 -8.26 -8.93 3.55
C ASP A 144 -7.09 -7.95 3.81
N ARG A 145 -6.14 -7.85 2.88
CA ARG A 145 -5.00 -6.92 2.98
C ARG A 145 -5.28 -5.64 2.19
N PRO A 146 -4.61 -4.52 2.49
CA PRO A 146 -4.83 -3.30 1.74
C PRO A 146 -4.49 -3.48 0.26
N VAL A 147 -5.27 -2.88 -0.61
CA VAL A 147 -4.86 -2.70 -1.99
C VAL A 147 -3.74 -1.68 -2.05
N ILE A 148 -2.69 -2.01 -2.79
CA ILE A 148 -1.56 -1.11 -3.08
C ILE A 148 -1.27 -1.11 -4.58
N GLY A 149 -0.33 -0.30 -5.03
CA GLY A 149 -0.01 -0.21 -6.46
C GLY A 149 -1.04 0.57 -7.26
N VAL A 150 -1.85 1.36 -6.59
CA VAL A 150 -2.86 2.27 -7.15
C VAL A 150 -2.32 3.68 -7.19
N ASP A 151 -2.60 4.42 -8.25
CA ASP A 151 -2.35 5.85 -8.31
C ASP A 151 -3.50 6.63 -7.66
N TRP A 152 -3.34 7.96 -7.55
CA TRP A 152 -4.33 8.82 -6.90
C TRP A 152 -5.70 8.78 -7.61
N ARG A 153 -5.69 8.74 -8.95
CA ARG A 153 -6.93 8.70 -9.75
C ARG A 153 -7.64 7.36 -9.62
N ASP A 154 -6.90 6.28 -9.45
CA ASP A 154 -7.44 4.96 -9.18
C ASP A 154 -8.15 4.93 -7.82
N ALA A 155 -7.54 5.54 -6.80
CA ALA A 155 -8.11 5.64 -5.46
C ALA A 155 -9.36 6.52 -5.43
N GLU A 156 -9.32 7.71 -6.07
CA GLU A 156 -10.47 8.60 -6.21
C GLU A 156 -11.65 7.92 -6.92
N ALA A 157 -11.37 7.24 -8.04
CA ALA A 157 -12.40 6.56 -8.82
C ALA A 157 -13.05 5.41 -8.04
N PHE A 158 -12.28 4.64 -7.25
CA PHE A 158 -12.85 3.62 -6.37
C PHE A 158 -13.80 4.25 -5.32
N CYS A 159 -13.35 5.29 -4.63
CA CYS A 159 -14.19 5.95 -3.63
C CYS A 159 -15.48 6.52 -4.27
N THR A 160 -15.37 7.14 -5.45
CA THR A 160 -16.53 7.63 -6.21
C THR A 160 -17.47 6.51 -6.61
N TRP A 161 -16.95 5.37 -7.08
CA TRP A 161 -17.76 4.20 -7.39
C TRP A 161 -18.56 3.68 -6.19
N LYS A 162 -18.00 3.86 -4.97
CA LYS A 162 -18.67 3.52 -3.71
C LYS A 162 -19.60 4.62 -3.18
N GLY A 163 -19.80 5.73 -3.91
CA GLY A 163 -20.56 6.89 -3.44
C GLY A 163 -19.88 7.60 -2.28
N LYS A 164 -18.55 7.55 -2.23
CA LYS A 164 -17.64 8.14 -1.26
C LYS A 164 -16.64 9.05 -1.97
N ARG A 165 -15.70 9.61 -1.22
CA ARG A 165 -14.55 10.39 -1.71
C ARG A 165 -13.28 10.01 -0.96
N LEU A 166 -12.12 10.47 -1.40
CA LEU A 166 -10.94 10.45 -0.55
C LEU A 166 -11.13 11.40 0.64
N PRO A 167 -10.58 11.12 1.82
CA PRO A 167 -10.54 12.07 2.92
C PRO A 167 -9.66 13.28 2.54
N THR A 168 -9.95 14.47 3.07
CA THR A 168 -8.98 15.56 3.04
C THR A 168 -7.82 15.24 3.99
N GLU A 169 -6.70 15.93 3.82
CA GLU A 169 -5.54 15.78 4.69
C GLU A 169 -5.90 16.06 6.16
N ALA A 170 -6.68 17.10 6.40
CA ALA A 170 -7.15 17.47 7.73
C ALA A 170 -8.11 16.43 8.35
N GLU A 171 -9.03 15.87 7.56
CA GLU A 171 -9.92 14.79 8.01
C GLU A 171 -9.12 13.56 8.40
N TRP A 172 -8.16 13.17 7.56
CA TRP A 172 -7.30 12.03 7.83
C TRP A 172 -6.51 12.23 9.13
N GLU A 173 -5.90 13.42 9.32
CA GLU A 173 -5.10 13.71 10.52
C GLU A 173 -5.97 13.69 11.78
N LYS A 174 -7.15 14.35 11.77
CA LYS A 174 -8.09 14.31 12.91
C LYS A 174 -8.50 12.88 13.25
N ALA A 175 -8.81 12.07 12.24
CA ALA A 175 -9.19 10.68 12.39
C ALA A 175 -8.06 9.82 13.01
N ALA A 176 -6.80 10.13 12.68
CA ALA A 176 -5.61 9.45 13.19
C ALA A 176 -5.27 9.85 14.63
N ARG A 177 -5.27 11.16 14.94
CA ARG A 177 -4.72 11.69 16.19
C ARG A 177 -5.74 12.14 17.23
N GLY A 178 -7.00 12.28 16.86
CA GLY A 178 -8.03 12.84 17.76
C GLY A 178 -7.83 14.34 18.01
N THR A 179 -8.15 14.77 19.23
CA THR A 179 -8.12 16.19 19.63
C THR A 179 -7.04 16.52 20.65
N ASP A 180 -6.25 15.53 21.10
CA ASP A 180 -5.25 15.66 22.14
C ASP A 180 -3.81 15.79 21.63
N ALA A 181 -3.65 15.98 20.31
CA ALA A 181 -2.37 16.20 19.62
C ALA A 181 -1.33 15.08 19.82
N ARG A 182 -1.78 13.83 20.01
CA ARG A 182 -0.90 12.66 20.18
C ARG A 182 0.02 12.42 18.99
N LEU A 183 1.18 11.83 19.25
CA LEU A 183 2.21 11.57 18.23
C LEU A 183 1.81 10.42 17.29
N TYR A 184 1.20 9.36 17.82
CA TYR A 184 0.78 8.18 17.07
C TYR A 184 -0.71 7.90 17.35
N PRO A 185 -1.39 7.12 16.51
CA PRO A 185 -2.82 6.84 16.70
C PRO A 185 -3.15 6.27 18.09
N TRP A 186 -2.29 5.46 18.66
CA TRP A 186 -2.44 4.83 19.99
C TRP A 186 -1.95 5.70 21.15
N GLY A 187 -1.38 6.87 20.91
CA GLY A 187 -0.84 7.78 21.94
C GLY A 187 0.60 8.22 21.66
N ASN A 188 1.39 8.42 22.73
CA ASN A 188 2.75 8.92 22.62
C ASN A 188 3.83 7.83 22.82
N GLN A 189 3.43 6.59 23.02
CA GLN A 189 4.34 5.46 23.12
C GLN A 189 5.04 5.21 21.78
N ALA A 190 6.35 4.93 21.82
CA ALA A 190 7.10 4.58 20.62
C ALA A 190 6.49 3.36 19.89
N PRO A 191 6.50 3.33 18.56
CA PRO A 191 5.98 2.22 17.78
C PRO A 191 6.65 0.88 18.11
N THR A 192 5.85 -0.17 18.20
CA THR A 192 6.26 -1.57 18.31
C THR A 192 5.55 -2.40 17.26
N GLY A 193 6.02 -3.63 17.01
CA GLY A 193 5.38 -4.55 16.07
C GLY A 193 3.95 -4.96 16.45
N ASP A 194 3.52 -4.75 17.71
CA ASP A 194 2.14 -5.00 18.14
C ASP A 194 1.22 -3.81 17.83
N LEU A 195 1.78 -2.61 17.69
CA LEU A 195 1.05 -1.37 17.48
C LEU A 195 0.92 -1.01 15.99
N ALA A 196 1.93 -1.32 15.18
CA ALA A 196 1.94 -0.97 13.76
C ALA A 196 2.81 -1.92 12.94
N ASN A 197 2.53 -2.01 11.65
CA ASN A 197 3.34 -2.69 10.67
C ASN A 197 4.30 -1.70 10.00
N PHE A 198 5.59 -1.78 10.34
CA PHE A 198 6.64 -0.86 9.86
C PHE A 198 8.03 -1.48 9.91
N ALA A 199 9.02 -0.82 9.30
CA ALA A 199 10.46 -1.13 9.38
C ALA A 199 10.84 -2.59 9.04
N LEU A 200 10.08 -3.26 8.18
CA LEU A 200 10.31 -4.68 7.90
C LEU A 200 11.61 -4.93 7.14
N GLY A 201 12.18 -3.92 6.46
CA GLY A 201 13.46 -4.04 5.74
C GLY A 201 13.48 -5.15 4.67
N ALA A 202 12.32 -5.73 4.34
CA ALA A 202 12.18 -6.87 3.45
C ALA A 202 11.98 -6.44 1.99
N ARG A 203 12.25 -7.35 1.06
CA ARG A 203 11.77 -7.19 -0.32
C ARG A 203 10.26 -7.36 -0.34
N PHE A 204 9.60 -6.56 -1.18
CA PHE A 204 8.15 -6.62 -1.29
C PHE A 204 7.63 -8.02 -1.63
N SER A 205 6.66 -8.45 -0.83
CA SER A 205 5.81 -9.61 -1.08
C SER A 205 4.52 -9.41 -0.28
N TYR A 206 3.35 -9.50 -0.90
CA TYR A 206 2.06 -9.33 -0.21
C TYR A 206 1.96 -10.12 1.10
N ASN A 207 2.43 -11.36 1.10
CA ASN A 207 2.36 -12.23 2.27
C ASN A 207 3.30 -11.83 3.42
N GLN A 208 4.40 -11.15 3.10
CA GLN A 208 5.46 -10.90 4.06
C GLN A 208 5.39 -9.49 4.64
N VAL A 209 4.90 -8.52 3.87
CA VAL A 209 5.01 -7.11 4.24
C VAL A 209 3.69 -6.42 4.55
N LEU A 210 2.56 -6.90 4.00
CA LEU A 210 1.25 -6.35 4.29
C LEU A 210 0.50 -7.23 5.28
N PHE A 211 -0.15 -6.60 6.24
CA PHE A 211 -1.00 -7.26 7.24
C PHE A 211 -2.48 -7.08 6.91
N PRO A 212 -3.35 -7.99 7.38
CA PRO A 212 -4.79 -7.82 7.26
C PRO A 212 -5.25 -6.47 7.83
N VAL A 213 -6.18 -5.80 7.14
CA VAL A 213 -6.64 -4.44 7.49
C VAL A 213 -7.30 -4.32 8.87
N ARG A 214 -7.56 -5.43 9.54
CA ARG A 214 -8.07 -5.50 10.92
C ARG A 214 -7.08 -6.14 11.90
N SER A 215 -5.80 -6.10 11.60
CA SER A 215 -4.75 -6.47 12.54
C SER A 215 -4.32 -5.28 13.41
N HIS A 216 -3.40 -5.50 14.36
CA HIS A 216 -2.85 -4.45 15.25
C HIS A 216 -3.94 -3.72 16.05
N GLU A 217 -4.77 -4.49 16.75
CA GLU A 217 -5.90 -3.99 17.56
C GLU A 217 -5.45 -2.90 18.56
N ALA A 218 -4.25 -3.03 19.15
CA ALA A 218 -3.68 -2.07 20.08
C ALA A 218 -3.20 -0.77 19.43
N GLY A 219 -3.06 -0.76 18.10
CA GLY A 219 -2.59 0.38 17.31
C GLY A 219 -3.68 1.30 16.77
N LYS A 220 -4.93 1.10 17.20
CA LYS A 220 -6.08 1.90 16.76
C LYS A 220 -5.98 3.36 17.15
N SER A 221 -6.60 4.20 16.33
CA SER A 221 -6.80 5.62 16.65
C SER A 221 -7.82 5.81 17.78
N PRO A 222 -7.94 7.04 18.34
CA PRO A 222 -8.96 7.33 19.39
C PRO A 222 -10.39 7.03 18.94
N TYR A 223 -10.63 7.05 17.65
CA TYR A 223 -11.93 6.73 17.06
C TYR A 223 -12.07 5.26 16.65
N GLY A 224 -11.08 4.42 16.96
CA GLY A 224 -11.09 2.99 16.68
C GLY A 224 -10.66 2.58 15.27
N LEU A 225 -10.09 3.49 14.49
CA LEU A 225 -9.61 3.22 13.13
C LEU A 225 -8.32 2.41 13.13
N TYR A 226 -8.24 1.43 12.24
CA TYR A 226 -7.06 0.59 12.08
C TYR A 226 -6.03 1.23 11.13
N HIS A 227 -4.76 0.91 11.33
CA HIS A 227 -3.65 1.22 10.43
C HIS A 227 -3.55 2.70 10.00
N MET A 228 -3.91 3.63 10.92
CA MET A 228 -3.63 5.04 10.73
C MET A 228 -2.12 5.36 10.89
N ALA A 229 -1.29 4.33 11.09
CA ALA A 229 0.17 4.39 11.08
C ALA A 229 0.73 3.04 10.61
N GLY A 230 1.60 3.07 9.59
CA GLY A 230 2.20 1.87 8.99
C GLY A 230 1.26 1.12 8.05
N ASN A 231 1.62 -0.10 7.66
CA ASN A 231 0.98 -0.96 6.68
C ASN A 231 1.08 -0.38 5.25
N ALA A 232 0.23 0.57 4.88
CA ALA A 232 0.34 1.28 3.61
C ALA A 232 0.17 2.79 3.81
N TYR A 233 0.95 3.60 3.07
CA TYR A 233 0.62 5.01 2.89
C TYR A 233 -0.78 5.16 2.31
N GLU A 234 -1.45 6.24 2.64
CA GLU A 234 -2.80 6.49 2.15
C GLU A 234 -2.88 7.79 1.35
N TRP A 235 -3.38 7.68 0.12
CA TRP A 235 -3.75 8.84 -0.67
C TRP A 235 -4.86 9.64 0.02
N VAL A 236 -4.69 10.95 0.07
CA VAL A 236 -5.76 11.88 0.46
C VAL A 236 -6.12 12.81 -0.71
N GLN A 237 -7.15 13.60 -0.55
CA GLN A 237 -7.70 14.44 -1.63
C GLN A 237 -6.75 15.57 -2.04
N ASP A 238 -5.99 16.10 -1.08
CA ASP A 238 -5.29 17.37 -1.17
C ASP A 238 -4.11 17.34 -2.12
N TRP A 239 -3.91 18.44 -2.83
CA TRP A 239 -2.64 18.76 -3.42
C TRP A 239 -1.64 19.12 -2.32
N TYR A 240 -0.39 18.73 -2.52
CA TYR A 240 0.67 19.09 -1.59
C TYR A 240 1.16 20.52 -1.84
N GLY A 241 1.23 21.31 -0.76
CA GLY A 241 1.89 22.62 -0.70
C GLY A 241 2.81 22.67 0.51
N THR A 242 4.11 22.99 0.31
CA THR A 242 5.11 23.02 1.38
C THR A 242 4.69 23.99 2.50
N ASN A 243 4.23 25.18 2.14
CA ASN A 243 3.89 26.25 3.07
C ASN A 243 2.37 26.40 3.25
N TYR A 244 1.60 25.35 2.96
CA TYR A 244 0.12 25.48 3.02
C TYR A 244 -0.38 25.78 4.42
N TYR A 245 0.26 25.24 5.46
CA TYR A 245 -0.13 25.43 6.85
C TYR A 245 0.00 26.88 7.33
N ASP A 246 0.88 27.71 6.72
CA ASP A 246 1.00 29.13 7.04
C ASP A 246 -0.26 29.96 6.71
N SER A 247 -1.09 29.45 5.78
CA SER A 247 -2.26 30.15 5.26
C SER A 247 -3.49 29.25 5.12
N SER A 248 -3.46 28.10 5.74
CA SER A 248 -4.58 27.14 5.74
C SER A 248 -5.84 27.81 6.33
N PRO A 249 -7.01 27.64 5.71
CA PRO A 249 -8.27 28.06 6.33
C PRO A 249 -8.49 27.33 7.67
N ASP A 250 -9.03 28.06 8.65
CA ASP A 250 -9.34 27.51 9.98
C ASP A 250 -10.50 26.50 9.95
N ARG A 251 -11.28 26.46 8.88
CA ARG A 251 -12.45 25.57 8.76
C ARG A 251 -12.43 24.79 7.47
N ASN A 252 -12.54 23.44 7.59
CA ASN A 252 -12.60 22.48 6.49
C ASN A 252 -11.55 22.77 5.40
N PRO A 253 -10.26 22.88 5.71
CA PRO A 253 -9.22 23.20 4.74
C PRO A 253 -9.20 22.16 3.60
N PRO A 254 -9.32 22.59 2.34
CA PRO A 254 -9.39 21.69 1.19
C PRO A 254 -8.03 21.36 0.58
N GLY A 255 -6.93 21.87 1.15
CA GLY A 255 -5.62 21.88 0.52
C GLY A 255 -5.48 22.95 -0.56
N PRO A 256 -4.31 23.12 -1.17
CA PRO A 256 -4.11 23.98 -2.34
C PRO A 256 -5.01 23.60 -3.51
N SER A 257 -5.49 24.58 -4.27
CA SER A 257 -6.36 24.35 -5.44
C SER A 257 -5.67 23.62 -6.59
N GLN A 258 -4.33 23.63 -6.63
CA GLN A 258 -3.50 22.96 -7.63
C GLN A 258 -2.12 22.62 -7.05
N GLY A 259 -1.43 21.67 -7.68
CA GLY A 259 -0.08 21.24 -7.28
C GLY A 259 0.52 20.26 -8.27
N GLN A 260 1.75 19.86 -8.01
CA GLN A 260 2.44 18.81 -8.77
C GLN A 260 2.32 17.43 -8.09
N PHE A 261 2.11 17.43 -6.78
CA PHE A 261 2.08 16.24 -5.96
C PHE A 261 0.80 16.17 -5.15
N LYS A 262 0.31 14.97 -4.89
CA LYS A 262 -0.76 14.67 -3.94
C LYS A 262 -0.18 14.26 -2.59
N VAL A 263 -0.90 14.58 -1.52
CA VAL A 263 -0.48 14.23 -0.16
C VAL A 263 -0.71 12.76 0.12
N LEU A 264 0.22 12.18 0.86
CA LEU A 264 0.15 10.84 1.45
C LEU A 264 0.30 10.93 2.96
N ARG A 265 -0.36 10.04 3.67
CA ARG A 265 -0.36 10.01 5.13
C ARG A 265 -0.08 8.62 5.69
N GLY A 266 0.35 8.54 6.95
CA GLY A 266 0.39 7.34 7.76
C GLY A 266 1.71 6.56 7.79
N GLY A 267 2.56 6.69 6.78
CA GLY A 267 3.72 5.80 6.64
C GLY A 267 3.32 4.41 6.15
N SER A 268 4.29 3.53 5.96
CA SER A 268 4.08 2.20 5.39
C SER A 268 4.90 1.12 6.11
N TRP A 269 4.73 -0.12 5.68
CA TRP A 269 5.47 -1.30 6.13
C TRP A 269 6.99 -1.16 6.01
N SER A 270 7.51 -0.31 5.12
CA SER A 270 8.94 -0.13 4.88
C SER A 270 9.56 1.03 5.64
N ASP A 271 8.76 1.87 6.27
CA ASP A 271 9.23 3.12 6.88
C ASP A 271 9.76 2.94 8.29
N LEU A 272 10.63 3.86 8.69
CA LEU A 272 11.15 3.94 10.07
C LEU A 272 10.12 4.61 11.00
N PRO A 273 10.22 4.41 12.33
CA PRO A 273 9.28 4.97 13.30
C PRO A 273 8.97 6.46 13.16
N LYS A 274 9.95 7.26 12.78
CA LYS A 274 9.81 8.72 12.63
C LYS A 274 8.83 9.13 11.50
N TYR A 275 8.47 8.22 10.60
CA TYR A 275 7.55 8.46 9.50
C TYR A 275 6.12 7.99 9.79
N LEU A 276 5.86 7.45 10.99
CA LEU A 276 4.54 6.98 11.43
C LEU A 276 3.77 8.02 12.24
N LEU A 277 4.31 9.24 12.36
CA LEU A 277 3.71 10.32 13.13
C LEU A 277 2.36 10.75 12.51
N THR A 278 1.37 11.02 13.35
CA THR A 278 0.02 11.40 12.90
C THR A 278 0.01 12.69 12.09
N TYR A 279 0.97 13.57 12.30
CA TYR A 279 1.14 14.82 11.56
C TYR A 279 2.12 14.69 10.38
N GLY A 280 2.77 13.53 10.18
CA GLY A 280 3.73 13.32 9.10
C GLY A 280 3.11 13.49 7.73
N ARG A 281 3.74 14.32 6.88
CA ARG A 281 3.29 14.66 5.53
C ARG A 281 4.23 14.07 4.49
N PHE A 282 3.67 13.41 3.49
CA PHE A 282 4.40 12.88 2.35
C PHE A 282 3.73 13.30 1.05
N ARG A 283 4.44 13.16 -0.05
CA ARG A 283 3.94 13.55 -1.36
C ARG A 283 4.47 12.65 -2.46
N LEU A 284 3.63 12.37 -3.44
CA LEU A 284 4.00 11.70 -4.69
C LEU A 284 3.26 12.34 -5.86
N SER A 285 3.81 12.16 -7.06
CA SER A 285 3.08 12.45 -8.29
C SER A 285 1.78 11.62 -8.33
N PRO A 286 0.63 12.22 -8.71
CA PRO A 286 -0.65 11.52 -8.72
C PRO A 286 -0.69 10.28 -9.63
N GLU A 287 0.26 10.12 -10.55
CA GLU A 287 0.38 8.96 -11.44
C GLU A 287 1.26 7.85 -10.87
N THR A 288 1.84 8.04 -9.68
CA THR A 288 2.78 7.07 -9.10
C THR A 288 2.07 5.82 -8.60
N LYS A 289 2.54 4.66 -9.04
CA LYS A 289 2.13 3.34 -8.56
C LYS A 289 3.35 2.64 -7.93
N ASN A 290 3.20 2.17 -6.70
CA ASN A 290 4.30 1.56 -5.95
C ASN A 290 3.81 0.49 -4.96
N SER A 291 4.73 -0.17 -4.26
CA SER A 291 4.44 -1.30 -3.36
C SER A 291 4.01 -0.90 -1.94
N TYR A 292 3.82 0.37 -1.66
CA TYR A 292 3.57 0.84 -0.29
C TYR A 292 2.45 1.87 -0.17
N THR A 293 1.74 2.18 -1.26
CA THR A 293 0.67 3.18 -1.24
C THR A 293 -0.67 2.56 -1.59
N GLY A 294 -1.63 2.71 -0.68
CA GLY A 294 -3.04 2.38 -0.79
C GLY A 294 -3.90 3.60 -0.46
N PHE A 295 -5.10 3.37 0.12
CA PHE A 295 -6.03 4.44 0.50
C PHE A 295 -7.19 3.91 1.34
N ARG A 296 -7.95 4.84 1.95
CA ARG A 296 -9.30 4.64 2.49
C ARG A 296 -10.22 5.74 2.01
N CYS A 297 -11.55 5.53 2.12
CA CYS A 297 -12.52 6.51 1.68
C CYS A 297 -13.18 7.23 2.87
N ALA A 298 -13.74 8.42 2.58
CA ALA A 298 -14.55 9.22 3.49
C ALA A 298 -15.90 9.62 2.82
N LYS A 299 -16.82 10.11 3.63
CA LYS A 299 -18.13 10.58 3.16
C LYS A 299 -18.56 11.83 3.92
#